data_0b5d2d159f3d5f7d163d733a2bfe400f
#
_entry.id   0b5d2d159f3d5f7d163d733a2bfe400f
#
_cell.length_a   1.000
_cell.length_b   1.000
_cell.length_c   1.000
_cell.angle_alpha   90.00
_cell.angle_beta   90.00
_cell.angle_gamma   90.00
#
_symmetry.space_group_name_H-M   'P 1'
#
loop_
_entity.id
_entity.type
_entity.pdbx_description
1 polymer ?
#
loop_
_entity_poly.entity_id
_entity_poly.type
_entity_poly.pdbx_seq_one_letter_code
_entity_poly.pdbx_strand_id
1 'polypeptide(L)'
;PCVKIATAFEPLKRGKNPSIKPDELPEFFDKLINSNTDLLTKYLIQWQLLTMVRPNEAVTAEWTDIDEDKELWVIPAHKMKQTKANENISHIVPLSKQALSLLKKIKSLSSHKSYLFYSSRSRDGYLNSQTANKAIRDNMGYKDRQTAHGMRKIASTYLHEKGVIPDVIEMCL
;
A
#
# COMPACT_ATOMS: atom_id res chain seq x y z
N PRO A 1 45.38 -10.68 0.78
CA PRO A 1 44.18 -11.16 1.47
C PRO A 1 43.07 -10.10 1.29
N CYS A 2 42.08 -10.39 0.46
CA CYS A 2 40.91 -9.52 0.32
C CYS A 2 40.03 -9.67 1.55
N VAL A 3 39.99 -8.68 2.41
CA VAL A 3 39.01 -8.60 3.50
C VAL A 3 37.64 -8.46 2.87
N LYS A 4 36.73 -9.40 3.13
CA LYS A 4 35.34 -9.30 2.68
C LYS A 4 34.70 -8.10 3.39
N ILE A 5 34.46 -7.01 2.66
CA ILE A 5 33.88 -5.76 3.16
C ILE A 5 32.58 -6.02 3.95
N ALA A 6 31.81 -7.06 3.57
CA ALA A 6 30.60 -7.47 4.26
C ALA A 6 30.77 -7.88 5.74
N THR A 7 32.00 -8.23 6.18
CA THR A 7 32.29 -8.60 7.58
C THR A 7 32.83 -7.44 8.42
N ALA A 8 33.16 -6.30 7.80
CA ALA A 8 33.70 -5.12 8.45
C ALA A 8 32.62 -4.17 9.03
N PHE A 9 31.36 -4.35 8.65
CA PHE A 9 30.24 -3.53 9.11
C PHE A 9 29.21 -4.41 9.80
N GLU A 10 28.88 -4.09 11.04
CA GLU A 10 27.70 -4.66 11.68
C GLU A 10 26.46 -4.30 10.83
N PRO A 11 25.61 -5.28 10.49
CA PRO A 11 24.40 -4.99 9.74
C PRO A 11 23.53 -4.03 10.55
N LEU A 12 23.29 -2.84 10.02
CA LEU A 12 22.36 -1.88 10.61
C LEU A 12 21.06 -2.62 10.93
N LYS A 13 20.67 -2.66 12.21
CA LYS A 13 19.38 -3.20 12.65
C LYS A 13 18.29 -2.47 11.87
N ARG A 14 17.75 -3.10 10.85
CA ARG A 14 16.60 -2.56 10.11
C ARG A 14 15.47 -2.40 11.10
N GLY A 15 15.12 -1.16 11.42
CA GLY A 15 13.96 -0.87 12.26
C GLY A 15 12.72 -1.50 11.64
N LYS A 16 11.88 -2.15 12.45
CA LYS A 16 10.59 -2.64 11.98
C LYS A 16 9.74 -1.41 11.63
N ASN A 17 9.07 -1.43 10.46
CA ASN A 17 8.12 -0.39 10.12
C ASN A 17 7.05 -0.30 11.22
N PRO A 18 6.83 0.87 11.84
CA PRO A 18 5.83 1.04 12.87
C PRO A 18 4.43 0.78 12.30
N SER A 19 3.59 0.19 13.11
CA SER A 19 2.24 -0.22 12.75
C SER A 19 1.38 -0.19 14.01
N ILE A 20 0.22 0.45 13.93
CA ILE A 20 -0.83 0.39 14.95
C ILE A 20 -1.44 -1.02 15.01
N LYS A 21 -2.19 -1.29 16.07
CA LYS A 21 -2.95 -2.51 16.20
C LYS A 21 -4.28 -2.44 15.43
N PRO A 22 -4.91 -3.58 15.10
CA PRO A 22 -6.21 -3.58 14.40
C PRO A 22 -7.33 -2.84 15.16
N ASP A 23 -7.33 -2.86 16.48
CA ASP A 23 -8.30 -2.18 17.34
C ASP A 23 -8.16 -0.64 17.32
N GLU A 24 -7.03 -0.10 16.90
CA GLU A 24 -6.80 1.35 16.72
C GLU A 24 -7.30 1.87 15.34
N LEU A 25 -7.76 0.99 14.44
CA LEU A 25 -8.22 1.39 13.11
C LEU A 25 -9.39 2.39 13.11
N PRO A 26 -10.41 2.30 13.99
CA PRO A 26 -11.47 3.30 14.03
C PRO A 26 -10.92 4.71 14.27
N GLU A 27 -10.04 4.89 15.26
CA GLU A 27 -9.39 6.19 15.53
C GLU A 27 -8.56 6.66 14.33
N PHE A 28 -7.84 5.74 13.68
CA PHE A 28 -7.05 6.05 12.51
C PHE A 28 -7.92 6.58 11.36
N PHE A 29 -9.09 5.96 11.11
CA PHE A 29 -10.03 6.42 10.09
C PHE A 29 -10.66 7.76 10.43
N ASP A 30 -11.04 7.99 11.69
CA ASP A 30 -11.56 9.28 12.12
C ASP A 30 -10.54 10.40 11.90
N LYS A 31 -9.29 10.18 12.24
CA LYS A 31 -8.20 11.13 11.98
C LYS A 31 -7.95 11.31 10.49
N LEU A 32 -8.02 10.24 9.68
CA LEU A 32 -7.86 10.34 8.23
C LEU A 32 -8.95 11.22 7.61
N ILE A 33 -10.21 10.99 7.97
CA ILE A 33 -11.36 11.73 7.45
C ILE A 33 -11.26 13.22 7.82
N ASN A 34 -10.92 13.51 9.06
CA ASN A 34 -10.85 14.89 9.59
C ASN A 34 -9.52 15.60 9.31
N SER A 35 -8.52 14.91 8.74
CA SER A 35 -7.22 15.51 8.42
C SER A 35 -7.31 16.52 7.29
N ASN A 36 -6.42 17.52 7.30
CA ASN A 36 -6.21 18.44 6.18
C ASN A 36 -5.33 17.77 5.09
N THR A 37 -5.79 16.63 4.58
CA THR A 37 -5.12 15.86 3.53
C THR A 37 -5.95 15.93 2.27
N ASP A 38 -5.29 16.02 1.11
CA ASP A 38 -5.95 15.95 -0.19
C ASP A 38 -6.79 14.69 -0.34
N LEU A 39 -7.96 14.80 -0.98
CA LEU A 39 -8.94 13.74 -1.08
C LEU A 39 -8.39 12.48 -1.77
N LEU A 40 -7.63 12.67 -2.87
CA LEU A 40 -7.04 11.53 -3.57
C LEU A 40 -5.98 10.82 -2.72
N THR A 41 -5.24 11.56 -1.89
CA THR A 41 -4.31 10.99 -0.90
C THR A 41 -5.05 10.22 0.21
N LYS A 42 -6.21 10.72 0.67
CA LYS A 42 -7.08 9.97 1.60
C LYS A 42 -7.54 8.65 0.99
N TYR A 43 -7.92 8.66 -0.27
CA TYR A 43 -8.32 7.45 -0.99
C TYR A 43 -7.13 6.51 -1.23
N LEU A 44 -5.93 7.01 -1.49
CA LEU A 44 -4.72 6.19 -1.58
C LEU A 44 -4.46 5.43 -0.27
N ILE A 45 -4.58 6.08 0.87
CA ILE A 45 -4.39 5.46 2.19
C ILE A 45 -5.45 4.37 2.42
N GLN A 46 -6.72 4.65 2.10
CA GLN A 46 -7.81 3.66 2.20
C GLN A 46 -7.59 2.48 1.23
N TRP A 47 -7.17 2.76 -0.01
CA TRP A 47 -6.87 1.75 -1.01
C TRP A 47 -5.78 0.80 -0.54
N GLN A 48 -4.67 1.33 -0.04
CA GLN A 48 -3.57 0.53 0.50
C GLN A 48 -4.02 -0.36 1.67
N LEU A 49 -4.91 0.14 2.53
CA LEU A 49 -5.43 -0.65 3.65
C LEU A 49 -6.37 -1.77 3.20
N LEU A 50 -7.19 -1.52 2.17
CA LEU A 50 -8.15 -2.49 1.65
C LEU A 50 -7.51 -3.57 0.77
N THR A 51 -6.41 -3.24 0.08
CA THR A 51 -5.73 -4.15 -0.87
C THR A 51 -4.44 -4.74 -0.34
N MET A 52 -3.90 -4.18 0.76
CA MET A 52 -2.67 -4.64 1.44
C MET A 52 -1.41 -4.66 0.56
N VAL A 53 -1.43 -4.00 -0.58
CA VAL A 53 -0.29 -3.92 -1.51
C VAL A 53 0.80 -2.98 -0.99
N ARG A 54 1.98 -3.05 -1.60
CA ARG A 54 3.09 -2.15 -1.25
C ARG A 54 2.79 -0.72 -1.71
N PRO A 55 3.31 0.30 -1.01
CA PRO A 55 3.05 1.71 -1.35
C PRO A 55 3.38 2.06 -2.81
N ASN A 56 4.43 1.48 -3.38
CA ASN A 56 4.79 1.72 -4.78
C ASN A 56 3.78 1.08 -5.74
N GLU A 57 3.34 -0.13 -5.47
CA GLU A 57 2.33 -0.84 -6.25
C GLU A 57 1.01 -0.07 -6.25
N ALA A 58 0.60 0.46 -5.09
CA ALA A 58 -0.62 1.24 -4.98
C ALA A 58 -0.62 2.51 -5.85
N VAL A 59 0.47 3.30 -5.84
CA VAL A 59 0.51 4.56 -6.60
C VAL A 59 0.65 4.35 -8.11
N THR A 60 1.24 3.22 -8.55
CA THR A 60 1.40 2.88 -9.97
C THR A 60 0.21 2.12 -10.56
N ALA A 61 -0.89 1.97 -9.80
CA ALA A 61 -2.11 1.33 -10.30
C ALA A 61 -2.72 2.14 -11.46
N GLU A 62 -2.98 1.47 -12.56
CA GLU A 62 -3.63 2.01 -13.74
C GLU A 62 -5.08 1.50 -13.86
N TRP A 63 -5.95 2.25 -14.53
CA TRP A 63 -7.32 1.80 -14.79
C TRP A 63 -7.36 0.52 -15.63
N THR A 64 -6.38 0.31 -16.50
CA THR A 64 -6.22 -0.88 -17.34
C THR A 64 -5.82 -2.13 -16.54
N ASP A 65 -5.30 -1.97 -15.31
CA ASP A 65 -4.97 -3.08 -14.42
C ASP A 65 -6.20 -3.62 -13.66
N ILE A 66 -7.35 -2.91 -13.72
CA ILE A 66 -8.58 -3.23 -12.97
C ILE A 66 -9.59 -3.93 -13.87
N ASP A 67 -10.01 -5.11 -13.49
CA ASP A 67 -11.14 -5.84 -14.07
C ASP A 67 -12.35 -5.70 -13.11
N GLU A 68 -13.21 -4.71 -13.37
CA GLU A 68 -14.36 -4.42 -12.51
C GLU A 68 -15.40 -5.55 -12.55
N ASP A 69 -15.53 -6.25 -13.69
CA ASP A 69 -16.50 -7.34 -13.87
C ASP A 69 -16.10 -8.59 -13.09
N LYS A 70 -14.79 -8.87 -13.04
CA LYS A 70 -14.23 -9.98 -12.24
C LYS A 70 -13.89 -9.58 -10.81
N GLU A 71 -14.03 -8.30 -10.47
CA GLU A 71 -13.66 -7.76 -9.17
C GLU A 71 -12.17 -8.01 -8.82
N LEU A 72 -11.28 -7.86 -9.80
CA LEU A 72 -9.85 -8.15 -9.67
C LEU A 72 -9.00 -6.92 -10.04
N TRP A 73 -7.88 -6.79 -9.36
CA TRP A 73 -6.77 -5.93 -9.76
C TRP A 73 -5.55 -6.80 -10.07
N VAL A 74 -5.08 -6.73 -11.31
CA VAL A 74 -3.91 -7.47 -11.78
C VAL A 74 -2.70 -6.53 -11.79
N ILE A 75 -1.76 -6.74 -10.88
CA ILE A 75 -0.52 -5.95 -10.82
C ILE A 75 0.51 -6.64 -11.74
N PRO A 76 0.92 -6.01 -12.86
CA PRO A 76 1.91 -6.58 -13.74
C PRO A 76 3.26 -6.79 -13.05
N ALA A 77 3.98 -7.84 -13.41
CA ALA A 77 5.26 -8.18 -12.80
C ALA A 77 6.26 -7.02 -12.78
N HIS A 78 6.32 -6.21 -13.85
CA HIS A 78 7.25 -5.09 -13.95
C HIS A 78 6.94 -3.93 -12.97
N LYS A 79 5.72 -3.83 -12.44
CA LYS A 79 5.33 -2.85 -11.40
C LYS A 79 5.67 -3.33 -9.99
N MET A 80 5.99 -4.60 -9.82
CA MET A 80 6.30 -5.20 -8.53
C MET A 80 7.80 -5.13 -8.22
N LYS A 81 8.12 -5.28 -6.93
CA LYS A 81 9.51 -5.51 -6.52
C LYS A 81 9.94 -6.90 -7.00
N GLN A 82 10.77 -6.95 -8.03
CA GLN A 82 11.27 -8.18 -8.59
C GLN A 82 12.16 -8.93 -7.60
N THR A 83 11.95 -10.23 -7.51
CA THR A 83 12.81 -11.20 -6.83
C THR A 83 12.97 -12.41 -7.74
N LYS A 84 13.98 -13.25 -7.50
CA LYS A 84 14.16 -14.50 -8.29
C LYS A 84 12.94 -15.43 -8.24
N ALA A 85 12.13 -15.34 -7.18
CA ALA A 85 10.97 -16.18 -6.98
C ALA A 85 9.71 -15.71 -7.73
N ASN A 86 9.59 -14.39 -8.05
CA ASN A 86 8.41 -13.81 -8.71
C ASN A 86 8.75 -13.10 -10.02
N GLU A 87 9.85 -13.47 -10.65
CA GLU A 87 10.23 -12.94 -11.95
C GLU A 87 9.14 -13.31 -12.98
N ASN A 88 8.61 -12.28 -13.66
CA ASN A 88 7.52 -12.41 -14.65
C ASN A 88 6.16 -12.92 -14.13
N ILE A 89 5.94 -12.98 -12.81
CA ILE A 89 4.65 -13.37 -12.23
C ILE A 89 3.88 -12.12 -11.83
N SER A 90 2.68 -11.92 -12.41
CA SER A 90 1.76 -10.87 -11.99
C SER A 90 1.08 -11.23 -10.66
N HIS A 91 0.80 -10.23 -9.83
CA HIS A 91 0.05 -10.44 -8.59
C HIS A 91 -1.41 -10.09 -8.78
N ILE A 92 -2.30 -10.99 -8.40
CA ILE A 92 -3.75 -10.83 -8.53
C ILE A 92 -4.32 -10.48 -7.16
N VAL A 93 -4.96 -9.31 -7.05
CA VAL A 93 -5.59 -8.82 -5.83
C VAL A 93 -7.10 -8.85 -6.00
N PRO A 94 -7.83 -9.73 -5.30
CA PRO A 94 -9.30 -9.69 -5.26
C PRO A 94 -9.79 -8.40 -4.60
N LEU A 95 -10.77 -7.74 -5.23
CA LEU A 95 -11.31 -6.48 -4.74
C LEU A 95 -12.55 -6.75 -3.88
N SER A 96 -12.49 -6.36 -2.62
CA SER A 96 -13.66 -6.40 -1.73
C SER A 96 -14.73 -5.40 -2.17
N LYS A 97 -15.98 -5.58 -1.72
CA LYS A 97 -17.08 -4.61 -1.95
C LYS A 97 -16.70 -3.19 -1.52
N GLN A 98 -15.93 -3.06 -0.44
CA GLN A 98 -15.43 -1.78 0.05
C GLN A 98 -14.40 -1.18 -0.90
N ALA A 99 -13.48 -2.00 -1.44
CA ALA A 99 -12.51 -1.55 -2.44
C ALA A 99 -13.20 -1.09 -3.73
N LEU A 100 -14.19 -1.82 -4.22
CA LEU A 100 -15.00 -1.43 -5.38
C LEU A 100 -15.78 -0.14 -5.14
N SER A 101 -16.36 0.04 -3.96
CA SER A 101 -17.02 1.29 -3.59
C SER A 101 -16.05 2.47 -3.56
N LEU A 102 -14.85 2.26 -3.05
CA LEU A 102 -13.78 3.26 -3.06
C LEU A 102 -13.31 3.56 -4.49
N LEU A 103 -13.17 2.52 -5.33
CA LEU A 103 -12.78 2.66 -6.73
C LEU A 103 -13.72 3.57 -7.50
N LYS A 104 -15.05 3.45 -7.28
CA LYS A 104 -16.06 4.36 -7.87
C LYS A 104 -15.82 5.82 -7.49
N LYS A 105 -15.42 6.09 -6.24
CA LYS A 105 -15.09 7.44 -5.77
C LYS A 105 -13.79 7.95 -6.40
N ILE A 106 -12.77 7.10 -6.55
CA ILE A 106 -11.51 7.45 -7.22
C ILE A 106 -11.80 7.74 -8.70
N LYS A 107 -12.66 6.93 -9.34
CA LYS A 107 -13.05 7.08 -10.77
C LYS A 107 -13.63 8.46 -11.06
N SER A 108 -14.41 9.04 -10.16
CA SER A 108 -14.97 10.40 -10.33
C SER A 108 -13.89 11.50 -10.34
N LEU A 109 -12.69 11.23 -9.81
CA LEU A 109 -11.59 12.19 -9.73
C LEU A 109 -10.54 12.00 -10.83
N SER A 110 -10.27 10.76 -11.25
CA SER A 110 -9.12 10.44 -12.09
C SER A 110 -9.38 9.51 -13.28
N SER A 111 -10.64 9.17 -13.59
CA SER A 111 -10.98 8.29 -14.73
C SER A 111 -10.53 8.79 -16.10
N HIS A 112 -10.33 10.11 -16.24
CA HIS A 112 -9.79 10.76 -17.45
C HIS A 112 -8.25 10.69 -17.56
N LYS A 113 -7.58 10.01 -16.64
CA LYS A 113 -6.13 9.80 -16.58
C LYS A 113 -5.83 8.31 -16.63
N SER A 114 -4.56 7.94 -16.88
CA SER A 114 -4.13 6.54 -16.90
C SER A 114 -4.09 5.94 -15.50
N TYR A 115 -3.62 6.71 -14.51
CA TYR A 115 -3.42 6.23 -13.14
C TYR A 115 -4.60 6.53 -12.22
N LEU A 116 -4.91 5.59 -11.32
CA LEU A 116 -5.91 5.79 -10.26
C LEU A 116 -5.53 6.99 -9.38
N PHE A 117 -4.27 7.07 -9.00
CA PHE A 117 -3.72 8.11 -8.12
C PHE A 117 -2.87 9.10 -8.91
N TYR A 118 -3.50 9.74 -9.88
CA TYR A 118 -2.89 10.71 -10.76
C TYR A 118 -2.34 11.93 -10.01
N SER A 119 -1.21 12.47 -10.49
CA SER A 119 -0.63 13.72 -10.02
C SER A 119 -0.04 14.53 -11.17
N SER A 120 -0.59 15.72 -11.39
CA SER A 120 -0.04 16.67 -12.38
C SER A 120 1.31 17.29 -11.96
N ARG A 121 1.65 17.18 -10.67
CA ARG A 121 2.91 17.70 -10.12
C ARG A 121 4.06 16.71 -10.24
N SER A 122 3.75 15.45 -10.51
CA SER A 122 4.75 14.39 -10.68
C SER A 122 5.13 14.27 -12.15
N ARG A 123 6.43 14.11 -12.42
CA ARG A 123 6.95 13.81 -13.77
C ARG A 123 6.38 12.49 -14.30
N ASP A 124 6.16 11.52 -13.41
CA ASP A 124 5.69 10.18 -13.75
C ASP A 124 4.16 10.10 -13.91
N GLY A 125 3.43 11.21 -13.64
CA GLY A 125 1.98 11.30 -13.78
C GLY A 125 1.17 10.68 -12.65
N TYR A 126 1.78 10.12 -11.61
CA TYR A 126 1.11 9.56 -10.43
C TYR A 126 1.70 10.09 -9.12
N LEU A 127 0.99 9.90 -8.00
CA LEU A 127 1.44 10.31 -6.68
C LEU A 127 2.74 9.60 -6.27
N ASN A 128 3.62 10.31 -5.58
CA ASN A 128 4.81 9.69 -5.01
C ASN A 128 4.43 8.66 -3.93
N SER A 129 5.13 7.52 -3.88
CA SER A 129 4.88 6.44 -2.90
C SER A 129 5.05 6.89 -1.44
N GLN A 130 5.76 8.01 -1.20
CA GLN A 130 5.90 8.60 0.14
C GLN A 130 4.76 9.57 0.50
N THR A 131 3.83 9.88 -0.42
CA THR A 131 2.72 10.80 -0.17
C THR A 131 1.84 10.32 0.98
N ALA A 132 1.50 9.04 1.00
CA ALA A 132 0.74 8.43 2.11
C ALA A 132 1.51 8.52 3.44
N ASN A 133 2.82 8.21 3.45
CA ASN A 133 3.65 8.33 4.65
C ASN A 133 3.68 9.76 5.19
N LYS A 134 3.83 10.75 4.31
CA LYS A 134 3.84 12.16 4.70
C LYS A 134 2.50 12.55 5.34
N ALA A 135 1.37 12.18 4.73
CA ALA A 135 0.05 12.48 5.27
C ALA A 135 -0.18 11.81 6.64
N ILE A 136 0.17 10.53 6.78
CA ILE A 136 0.05 9.78 8.03
C ILE A 136 0.88 10.42 9.14
N ARG A 137 2.13 10.79 8.84
CA ARG A 137 3.04 11.39 9.81
C ARG A 137 2.64 12.81 10.19
N ASP A 138 2.45 13.69 9.19
CA ASP A 138 2.38 15.13 9.38
C ASP A 138 0.93 15.62 9.60
N ASN A 139 -0.04 15.09 8.82
CA ASN A 139 -1.41 15.58 8.86
C ASN A 139 -2.29 14.82 9.87
N MET A 140 -1.95 13.53 10.15
CA MET A 140 -2.71 12.70 11.07
C MET A 140 -2.03 12.52 12.43
N GLY A 141 -0.76 12.96 12.58
CA GLY A 141 -0.03 12.89 13.85
C GLY A 141 0.45 11.47 14.23
N TYR A 142 0.61 10.57 13.26
CA TYR A 142 1.07 9.19 13.50
C TYR A 142 2.59 9.02 13.30
N LYS A 143 3.37 10.08 13.52
CA LYS A 143 4.83 9.96 13.50
C LYS A 143 5.30 8.83 14.40
N ASP A 144 6.16 7.97 13.88
CA ASP A 144 6.74 6.80 14.57
C ASP A 144 5.72 5.75 15.10
N ARG A 145 4.41 5.92 14.81
CA ARG A 145 3.34 4.98 15.19
C ARG A 145 2.82 4.18 14.01
N GLN A 146 2.70 4.80 12.82
CA GLN A 146 2.15 4.16 11.62
C GLN A 146 2.88 4.62 10.37
N THR A 147 3.09 3.70 9.43
CA THR A 147 3.57 3.99 8.06
C THR A 147 2.66 3.33 7.03
N ALA A 148 2.72 3.80 5.78
CA ALA A 148 2.02 3.16 4.67
C ALA A 148 2.45 1.68 4.50
N HIS A 149 3.72 1.36 4.67
CA HIS A 149 4.19 -0.03 4.67
C HIS A 149 3.70 -0.82 5.89
N GLY A 150 3.55 -0.17 7.04
CA GLY A 150 3.01 -0.77 8.26
C GLY A 150 1.55 -1.22 8.13
N MET A 151 0.78 -0.72 7.14
CA MET A 151 -0.59 -1.19 6.89
C MET A 151 -0.65 -2.68 6.57
N ARG A 152 0.31 -3.19 5.81
CA ARG A 152 0.40 -4.64 5.53
C ARG A 152 0.60 -5.46 6.81
N LYS A 153 1.32 -4.90 7.79
CA LYS A 153 1.50 -5.55 9.08
C LYS A 153 0.21 -5.60 9.90
N ILE A 154 -0.66 -4.58 9.80
CA ILE A 154 -1.99 -4.62 10.47
C ILE A 154 -2.76 -5.84 9.97
N ALA A 155 -2.82 -6.04 8.65
CA ALA A 155 -3.50 -7.19 8.05
C ALA A 155 -2.87 -8.51 8.47
N SER A 156 -1.55 -8.63 8.33
CA SER A 156 -0.82 -9.83 8.74
C SER A 156 -1.09 -10.18 10.21
N THR A 157 -1.02 -9.19 11.10
CA THR A 157 -1.30 -9.39 12.53
C THR A 157 -2.73 -9.87 12.75
N TYR A 158 -3.72 -9.19 12.15
CA TYR A 158 -5.13 -9.56 12.28
C TYR A 158 -5.42 -10.98 11.78
N LEU A 159 -4.87 -11.35 10.62
CA LEU A 159 -5.06 -12.69 10.06
C LEU A 159 -4.41 -13.78 10.93
N HIS A 160 -3.22 -13.53 11.48
CA HIS A 160 -2.58 -14.43 12.46
C HIS A 160 -3.43 -14.58 13.73
N GLU A 161 -3.97 -13.51 14.28
CA GLU A 161 -4.85 -13.54 15.45
C GLU A 161 -6.15 -14.32 15.19
N LYS A 162 -6.60 -14.36 13.93
CA LYS A 162 -7.77 -15.16 13.49
C LYS A 162 -7.41 -16.61 13.15
N GLY A 163 -6.16 -17.01 13.33
CA GLY A 163 -5.71 -18.40 13.10
C GLY A 163 -5.57 -18.77 11.61
N VAL A 164 -5.45 -17.78 10.73
CA VAL A 164 -5.19 -18.05 9.30
C VAL A 164 -3.78 -18.59 9.13
N ILE A 165 -3.64 -19.63 8.31
CA ILE A 165 -2.37 -20.32 8.04
C ILE A 165 -1.35 -19.32 7.45
N PRO A 166 -0.09 -19.30 7.95
CA PRO A 166 0.94 -18.35 7.51
C PRO A 166 1.15 -18.30 5.99
N ASP A 167 1.15 -19.45 5.31
CA ASP A 167 1.33 -19.52 3.85
C ASP A 167 0.22 -18.78 3.09
N VAL A 168 -1.03 -18.87 3.59
CA VAL A 168 -2.17 -18.12 3.03
C VAL A 168 -2.00 -16.62 3.25
N ILE A 169 -1.49 -16.21 4.41
CA ILE A 169 -1.22 -14.80 4.71
C ILE A 169 -0.15 -14.25 3.75
N GLU A 170 0.94 -15.00 3.53
CA GLU A 170 1.99 -14.60 2.59
C GLU A 170 1.47 -14.49 1.15
N MET A 171 0.53 -15.36 0.73
CA MET A 171 -0.11 -15.28 -0.59
C MET A 171 -0.99 -14.03 -0.75
N CYS A 172 -1.57 -13.52 0.34
CA CYS A 172 -2.41 -12.32 0.33
C CYS A 172 -1.59 -11.01 0.35
N LEU A 173 -0.30 -11.08 0.65
CA LEU A 173 0.59 -9.96 0.90
C LEU A 173 1.74 -9.92 -0.12
#